data_b01eae8a718dc8ca789f88fc267e3073
#
_entry.id   b01eae8a718dc8ca789f88fc267e3073
#
_cell.length_a   1.000
_cell.length_b   1.000
_cell.length_c   1.000
_cell.angle_alpha   90.00
_cell.angle_beta   90.00
_cell.angle_gamma   90.00
#
_symmetry.space_group_name_H-M   'P 1'
#
loop_
_entity.id
_entity.type
_entity.pdbx_description
1 polymer ?
#
loop_
_entity_poly.entity_id
_entity_poly.type
_entity_poly.pdbx_seq_one_letter_code
_entity_poly.pdbx_strand_id
1 'polypeptide(L)' 'MQLDLRKLAHFAAVVEERSMSRAAVRLRLTQQALSLSIRALERELGVLLFERVRGGVELLPAGHSLYTDG' A
#
# COMPACT_ATOMS: atom_id res chain seq x y z
N MET A 1 -0.72 7.97 -17.98
CA MET A 1 -0.61 6.86 -17.04
C MET A 1 -1.94 6.66 -16.33
N GLN A 2 -2.45 5.44 -16.35
CA GLN A 2 -3.70 5.12 -15.67
C GLN A 2 -3.40 4.51 -14.31
N LEU A 3 -3.96 5.09 -13.27
CA LEU A 3 -3.87 4.50 -11.94
C LEU A 3 -4.98 3.47 -11.78
N ASP A 4 -4.62 2.32 -11.23
CA ASP A 4 -5.57 1.28 -10.93
C ASP A 4 -6.23 1.62 -9.58
N LEU A 5 -7.52 1.93 -9.62
CA LEU A 5 -8.26 2.29 -8.41
C LEU A 5 -8.24 1.19 -7.35
N ARG A 6 -8.15 -0.07 -7.81
CA ARG A 6 -8.07 -1.20 -6.90
C ARG A 6 -6.77 -1.17 -6.10
N LYS A 7 -5.65 -0.87 -6.78
CA LYS A 7 -4.36 -0.75 -6.10
C LYS A 7 -4.35 0.42 -5.12
N LEU A 8 -5.00 1.53 -5.47
CA LEU A 8 -5.13 2.66 -4.57
C LEU A 8 -5.94 2.29 -3.32
N ALA A 9 -7.01 1.51 -3.49
CA ALA A 9 -7.80 1.03 -2.36
C ALA A 9 -6.98 0.11 -1.46
N HIS A 10 -6.15 -0.76 -2.06
CA HIS A 10 -5.24 -1.62 -1.31
C HIS A 10 -4.24 -0.78 -0.52
N PHE A 11 -3.68 0.23 -1.17
CA PHE A 11 -2.76 1.14 -0.52
C PHE A 11 -3.41 1.83 0.69
N ALA A 12 -4.61 2.37 0.51
CA ALA A 12 -5.33 3.05 1.58
C ALA A 12 -5.58 2.12 2.77
N ALA A 13 -5.94 0.86 2.50
CA ALA A 13 -6.16 -0.11 3.57
C ALA A 13 -4.89 -0.37 4.37
N VAL A 14 -3.74 -0.47 3.69
CA VAL A 14 -2.45 -0.67 4.37
C VAL A 14 -2.12 0.53 5.25
N VAL A 15 -2.36 1.75 4.75
CA VAL A 15 -2.13 2.97 5.54
C VAL A 15 -2.98 2.95 6.81
N GLU A 16 -4.26 2.63 6.67
CA GLU A 16 -5.20 2.68 7.78
C GLU A 16 -4.94 1.60 8.81
N GLU A 17 -4.57 0.40 8.36
CA GLU A 17 -4.27 -0.70 9.26
C GLU A 17 -2.86 -0.68 9.82
N ARG A 18 -1.95 0.01 9.16
CA ARG A 18 -0.52 0.04 9.51
C ARG A 18 0.09 -1.35 9.56
N SER A 19 -0.47 -2.27 8.80
CA SER A 19 -0.07 -3.66 8.82
C SER A 19 -0.51 -4.33 7.53
N MET A 20 0.43 -5.01 6.86
CA MET A 20 0.11 -5.75 5.65
C MET A 20 -0.84 -6.91 5.96
N SER A 21 -0.62 -7.62 7.06
CA SER A 21 -1.46 -8.77 7.39
C SER A 21 -2.88 -8.35 7.74
N ARG A 22 -3.05 -7.28 8.50
CA ARG A 22 -4.38 -6.77 8.84
C ARG A 22 -5.10 -6.24 7.60
N ALA A 23 -4.38 -5.51 6.76
CA ALA A 23 -4.97 -5.00 5.53
C ALA A 23 -5.41 -6.15 4.62
N ALA A 24 -4.59 -7.20 4.52
CA ALA A 24 -4.94 -8.36 3.71
C ALA A 24 -6.23 -9.02 4.21
N VAL A 25 -6.37 -9.20 5.51
CA VAL A 25 -7.59 -9.75 6.10
C VAL A 25 -8.79 -8.86 5.76
N ARG A 26 -8.65 -7.56 5.95
CA ARG A 26 -9.71 -6.59 5.66
C ARG A 26 -10.15 -6.66 4.19
N LEU A 27 -9.19 -6.82 3.29
CA LEU A 27 -9.43 -6.83 1.85
C LEU A 27 -9.77 -8.22 1.32
N ARG A 28 -9.73 -9.24 2.18
CA ARG A 28 -9.95 -10.64 1.79
C ARG A 28 -8.93 -11.09 0.74
N LEU A 29 -7.69 -10.68 0.93
CA LEU A 29 -6.58 -11.08 0.08
C LEU A 29 -5.55 -11.82 0.91
N THR A 30 -4.70 -12.61 0.23
CA THR A 30 -3.53 -13.13 0.89
C THR A 30 -2.56 -11.95 1.08
N GLN A 31 -1.71 -12.05 2.10
CA GLN A 31 -0.70 -11.03 2.32
C GLN A 31 0.24 -10.92 1.13
N GLN A 32 0.53 -12.05 0.49
CA GLN A 32 1.39 -12.09 -0.68
C GLN A 32 0.76 -11.33 -1.85
N ALA A 33 -0.52 -11.56 -2.11
CA ALA A 33 -1.23 -10.86 -3.19
C ALA A 33 -1.26 -9.35 -2.93
N LEU A 34 -1.51 -8.95 -1.69
CA LEU A 34 -1.52 -7.54 -1.32
C LEU A 34 -0.13 -6.92 -1.52
N SER A 35 0.90 -7.62 -1.10
CA SER A 35 2.27 -7.15 -1.25
C SER A 35 2.62 -6.91 -2.73
N LEU A 36 2.22 -7.84 -3.60
CA LEU A 36 2.45 -7.68 -5.04
C LEU A 36 1.71 -6.49 -5.61
N SER A 37 0.48 -6.26 -5.15
CA SER A 37 -0.32 -5.12 -5.58
C SER A 37 0.35 -3.80 -5.21
N ILE A 38 0.84 -3.69 -3.98
CA ILE A 38 1.54 -2.49 -3.51
C ILE A 38 2.82 -2.26 -4.30
N ARG A 39 3.61 -3.31 -4.54
CA ARG A 39 4.84 -3.19 -5.31
C ARG A 39 4.58 -2.75 -6.74
N ALA A 40 3.49 -3.26 -7.34
CA ALA A 40 3.12 -2.85 -8.69
C ALA A 40 2.78 -1.36 -8.72
N LEU A 41 2.05 -0.89 -7.71
CA LEU A 41 1.72 0.54 -7.60
C LEU A 41 2.98 1.38 -7.45
N GLU A 42 3.91 0.96 -6.60
CA GLU A 42 5.17 1.67 -6.41
C GLU A 42 5.97 1.76 -7.71
N ARG A 43 5.99 0.67 -8.48
CA ARG A 43 6.67 0.67 -9.78
C ARG A 43 6.01 1.61 -10.77
N GLU A 44 4.68 1.63 -10.79
CA GLU A 44 3.94 2.52 -11.68
C GLU A 44 4.20 3.99 -11.36
N LEU A 45 4.33 4.30 -10.08
CA LEU A 45 4.57 5.66 -9.63
C LEU A 45 6.05 6.03 -9.62
N GLY A 46 6.93 5.04 -9.66
CA GLY A 46 8.37 5.26 -9.63
C GLY A 46 8.91 5.68 -8.27
N VAL A 47 8.16 5.44 -7.20
CA VAL A 47 8.58 5.77 -5.84
C VAL A 47 8.13 4.69 -4.87
N LEU A 48 8.85 4.57 -3.76
CA LEU A 48 8.43 3.70 -2.68
C LEU A 48 7.42 4.42 -1.80
N LEU A 49 6.37 3.70 -1.40
CA LEU A 49 5.30 4.25 -0.58
C LEU A 49 5.42 3.82 0.87
N PHE A 50 5.96 2.63 1.10
CA PHE A 50 6.09 2.04 2.43
C PHE A 50 7.47 1.48 2.63
N GLU A 51 7.87 1.44 3.90
CA GLU A 51 9.03 0.67 4.33
C GLU A 51 8.55 -0.37 5.32
N ARG A 52 9.01 -1.61 5.19
CA ARG A 52 8.67 -2.64 6.14
C ARG A 52 9.54 -2.50 7.36
N VAL A 53 8.90 -2.42 8.52
CA VAL A 53 9.59 -2.25 9.79
C VAL A 53 9.11 -3.33 10.74
N ARG A 54 9.82 -3.49 11.83
CA ARG A 54 9.45 -4.44 12.85
C ARG A 54 8.08 -4.06 13.43
N GLY A 55 7.14 -4.98 13.32
CA GLY A 55 5.79 -4.77 13.83
C GLY A 55 4.83 -4.17 12.84
N GLY A 56 5.24 -3.97 11.59
CA GLY A 56 4.30 -3.47 10.57
C GLY A 56 4.95 -2.79 9.40
N VAL A 57 4.34 -1.71 8.96
CA VAL A 57 4.84 -0.89 7.87
C VAL A 57 4.87 0.57 8.30
N GLU A 58 5.81 1.30 7.73
CA GLU A 58 5.94 2.73 7.95
C GLU A 58 5.69 3.45 6.64
N LEU A 59 4.86 4.49 6.69
CA LEU A 59 4.51 5.26 5.50
C LEU A 59 5.66 6.21 5.17
N LEU A 60 6.16 6.11 3.94
CA LEU A 60 7.22 6.99 3.46
C LEU A 60 6.62 8.31 2.98
N PRO A 61 7.45 9.36 2.79
CA PRO A 61 6.93 10.67 2.36
C PRO A 61 6.06 10.62 1.11
N ALA A 62 6.46 9.85 0.09
CA ALA A 62 5.66 9.73 -1.13
C ALA A 62 4.32 9.06 -0.85
N GLY A 63 4.30 8.07 0.05
CA GLY A 63 3.05 7.42 0.43
C GLY A 63 2.14 8.37 1.20
N HIS A 64 2.71 9.18 2.09
CA HIS A 64 1.94 10.16 2.84
C HIS A 64 1.29 11.17 1.90
N SER A 65 2.06 11.66 0.95
CA SER A 65 1.56 12.60 -0.05
C SER A 65 0.43 12.00 -0.88
N LEU A 66 0.60 10.76 -1.32
CA LEU A 66 -0.42 10.08 -2.12
C LEU A 66 -1.71 9.89 -1.32
N TYR A 67 -1.60 9.51 -0.06
CA TYR A 67 -2.77 9.29 0.78
C TYR A 67 -3.51 10.59 1.06
N THR A 68 -2.78 11.67 1.30
CA THR A 68 -3.37 12.98 1.63
C THR A 68 -3.97 13.65 0.39
N ASP A 69 -3.25 13.60 -0.73
CA ASP A 69 -3.61 14.32 -1.94
C ASP A 69 -4.38 13.47 -2.95
N GLY A 70 -4.30 12.17 -2.79
CA GLY A 70 -5.02 11.25 -3.64
C GLY A 70 -6.43 11.07 -3.20
#